data_4a3486e6be3e3eea6c2c1213a43ea991
#
_entry.id   4a3486e6be3e3eea6c2c1213a43ea991
#
_cell.length_a   1.000
_cell.length_b   1.000
_cell.length_c   1.000
_cell.angle_alpha   90.00
_cell.angle_beta   90.00
_cell.angle_gamma   90.00
#
_symmetry.space_group_name_H-M   'P 1'
#
loop_
_entity.id
_entity.type
_entity.pdbx_description
1 polymer ?
#
loop_
_entity_poly.entity_id
_entity_poly.type
_entity_poly.pdbx_seq_one_letter_code
_entity_poly.pdbx_strand_id
1 'polypeptide(L)'
;SREDMANLRRALYPLTRKLAARLARKRKHGRRGPLDFRSTIRHSLSYGGGPAEPKFRHPRPSKPEIMVVADISGSVAAFARFTLHLLYAVSNQFSKVRSFVFIDGLDEVTGFLEGAEDIGEAVHRVNTEADVVWVDGHSDYGHAFGVFWERYGREIGPRTTVLILGDARNNYHASQSWILKEVEHKARKVFWLNPEPR
;
A
#
# COMPACT_ATOMS: atom_id res chain seq x y z
N SER A 1 -0.37 -3.83 27.11
CA SER A 1 -1.55 -4.44 27.77
C SER A 1 -2.62 -4.76 26.70
N ARG A 2 -3.56 -5.70 27.02
CA ARG A 2 -4.70 -6.01 26.12
C ARG A 2 -5.57 -4.77 25.86
N GLU A 3 -5.63 -3.88 26.79
CA GLU A 3 -6.40 -2.63 26.72
C GLU A 3 -5.78 -1.62 25.76
N ASP A 4 -4.44 -1.50 25.76
CA ASP A 4 -3.70 -0.66 24.81
C ASP A 4 -3.89 -1.14 23.37
N MET A 5 -3.96 -2.46 23.18
CA MET A 5 -4.22 -3.10 21.89
C MET A 5 -5.64 -2.81 21.38
N ALA A 6 -6.63 -2.86 22.25
CA ALA A 6 -8.01 -2.53 21.90
C ALA A 6 -8.16 -1.05 21.54
N ASN A 7 -7.49 -0.16 22.28
CA ASN A 7 -7.48 1.27 22.01
C ASN A 7 -6.77 1.60 20.69
N LEU A 8 -5.65 0.94 20.43
CA LEU A 8 -4.91 1.09 19.16
C LEU A 8 -5.75 0.61 17.97
N ARG A 9 -6.41 -0.54 18.09
CA ARG A 9 -7.36 -1.02 17.06
C ARG A 9 -8.48 -0.02 16.79
N ARG A 10 -9.08 0.56 17.84
CA ARG A 10 -10.13 1.59 17.68
C ARG A 10 -9.63 2.84 16.95
N ALA A 11 -8.40 3.27 17.24
CA ALA A 11 -7.78 4.42 16.58
C ALA A 11 -7.41 4.14 15.12
N LEU A 12 -6.91 2.92 14.83
CA LEU A 12 -6.48 2.54 13.47
C LEU A 12 -7.64 2.24 12.52
N TYR A 13 -8.75 1.70 13.01
CA TYR A 13 -9.88 1.33 12.17
C TYR A 13 -10.47 2.49 11.34
N PRO A 14 -10.67 3.69 11.90
CA PRO A 14 -11.09 4.85 11.09
C PRO A 14 -10.04 5.28 10.06
N LEU A 15 -8.75 5.14 10.38
CA LEU A 15 -7.65 5.52 9.49
C LEU A 15 -7.58 4.59 8.27
N THR A 16 -7.60 3.28 8.51
CA THR A 16 -7.60 2.28 7.43
C THR A 16 -8.85 2.39 6.57
N ARG A 17 -10.01 2.67 7.16
CA ARG A 17 -11.26 2.89 6.43
C ARG A 17 -11.23 4.18 5.60
N LYS A 18 -10.66 5.27 6.10
CA LYS A 18 -10.43 6.51 5.34
C LYS A 18 -9.44 6.30 4.20
N LEU A 19 -8.38 5.54 4.44
CA LEU A 19 -7.40 5.17 3.42
C LEU A 19 -8.05 4.33 2.33
N ALA A 20 -8.80 3.29 2.69
CA ALA A 20 -9.57 2.46 1.76
C ALA A 20 -10.55 3.29 0.93
N ALA A 21 -11.29 4.20 1.55
CA ALA A 21 -12.21 5.09 0.86
C ALA A 21 -11.49 6.05 -0.10
N ARG A 22 -10.33 6.59 0.27
CA ARG A 22 -9.51 7.42 -0.61
C ARG A 22 -8.94 6.64 -1.79
N LEU A 23 -8.48 5.42 -1.56
CA LEU A 23 -7.98 4.54 -2.61
C LEU A 23 -9.10 4.11 -3.59
N ALA A 24 -10.32 3.91 -3.08
CA ALA A 24 -11.49 3.57 -3.89
C ALA A 24 -12.08 4.77 -4.65
N ARG A 25 -12.06 5.96 -4.08
CA ARG A 25 -12.81 7.13 -4.53
C ARG A 25 -12.39 7.72 -5.88
N LYS A 26 -11.17 7.53 -6.34
CA LYS A 26 -10.66 8.11 -7.60
C LYS A 26 -11.09 7.38 -8.89
N ARG A 27 -12.00 6.43 -8.80
CA ARG A 27 -12.46 5.67 -9.97
C ARG A 27 -13.73 6.19 -10.63
N LYS A 28 -14.49 7.07 -9.97
CA LYS A 28 -15.78 7.57 -10.50
C LYS A 28 -15.66 8.63 -11.60
N HIS A 29 -14.47 9.19 -11.86
CA HIS A 29 -14.29 10.31 -12.79
C HIS A 29 -13.40 9.99 -14.01
N GLY A 30 -13.18 8.74 -14.31
CA GLY A 30 -12.39 8.34 -15.49
C GLY A 30 -13.28 7.85 -16.61
N ARG A 31 -13.41 8.66 -17.65
CA ARG A 31 -13.80 8.36 -19.04
C ARG A 31 -14.78 7.19 -19.23
N ARG A 32 -15.91 7.46 -19.92
CA ARG A 32 -16.72 6.42 -20.56
C ARG A 32 -15.77 5.45 -21.27
N GLY A 33 -15.83 4.16 -20.91
CA GLY A 33 -15.01 3.15 -21.57
C GLY A 33 -15.32 3.05 -23.08
N PRO A 34 -14.68 2.15 -23.82
CA PRO A 34 -14.97 1.95 -25.21
C PRO A 34 -16.44 1.55 -25.40
N LEU A 35 -17.00 1.93 -26.55
CA LEU A 35 -18.37 1.63 -26.92
C LEU A 35 -18.61 0.12 -26.86
N ASP A 36 -19.62 -0.30 -26.11
CA ASP A 36 -20.09 -1.69 -26.14
C ASP A 36 -21.04 -1.88 -27.33
N PHE A 37 -20.42 -2.11 -28.50
CA PHE A 37 -21.15 -2.25 -29.74
C PHE A 37 -22.21 -3.34 -29.69
N ARG A 38 -21.89 -4.48 -29.07
CA ARG A 38 -22.81 -5.61 -28.96
C ARG A 38 -24.04 -5.29 -28.08
N SER A 39 -23.81 -4.64 -26.96
CA SER A 39 -24.93 -4.23 -26.09
C SER A 39 -25.74 -3.09 -26.69
N THR A 40 -25.11 -2.18 -27.44
CA THR A 40 -25.78 -1.09 -28.16
C THR A 40 -26.68 -1.64 -29.25
N ILE A 41 -26.19 -2.55 -30.11
CA ILE A 41 -26.98 -3.18 -31.17
C ILE A 41 -28.14 -3.99 -30.59
N ARG A 42 -27.89 -4.81 -29.56
CA ARG A 42 -28.95 -5.61 -28.93
C ARG A 42 -30.05 -4.72 -28.37
N HIS A 43 -29.68 -3.59 -27.76
CA HIS A 43 -30.63 -2.62 -27.27
C HIS A 43 -31.42 -1.94 -28.39
N SER A 44 -30.77 -1.54 -29.49
CA SER A 44 -31.42 -1.00 -30.68
C SER A 44 -32.45 -1.99 -31.26
N LEU A 45 -32.07 -3.25 -31.40
CA LEU A 45 -32.96 -4.28 -31.94
C LEU A 45 -34.17 -4.54 -31.02
N SER A 46 -34.03 -4.49 -29.70
CA SER A 46 -35.15 -4.64 -28.75
C SER A 46 -36.17 -3.48 -28.80
N TYR A 47 -35.79 -2.35 -29.39
CA TYR A 47 -36.67 -1.18 -29.61
C TYR A 47 -37.05 -0.96 -31.08
N GLY A 48 -37.15 -2.04 -31.85
CA GLY A 48 -37.61 -1.99 -33.26
C GLY A 48 -36.60 -1.44 -34.25
N GLY A 49 -35.30 -1.49 -33.94
CA GLY A 49 -34.22 -1.08 -34.86
C GLY A 49 -33.98 0.44 -34.96
N GLY A 50 -34.63 1.24 -34.11
CA GLY A 50 -34.40 2.68 -34.04
C GLY A 50 -33.03 3.04 -33.42
N PRO A 51 -32.58 4.31 -33.54
CA PRO A 51 -31.35 4.77 -32.94
C PRO A 51 -31.41 4.61 -31.41
N ALA A 52 -30.59 3.70 -30.87
CA ALA A 52 -30.50 3.45 -29.44
C ALA A 52 -29.36 4.25 -28.82
N GLU A 53 -29.53 4.63 -27.59
CA GLU A 53 -28.45 5.26 -26.82
C GLU A 53 -27.20 4.37 -26.77
N PRO A 54 -26.01 4.87 -27.10
CA PRO A 54 -24.79 4.12 -27.11
C PRO A 54 -24.44 3.64 -25.69
N LYS A 55 -24.28 2.33 -25.51
CA LYS A 55 -23.81 1.72 -24.26
C LYS A 55 -22.29 1.62 -24.24
N PHE A 56 -21.69 2.04 -23.14
CA PHE A 56 -20.24 2.00 -22.97
C PHE A 56 -19.88 0.90 -21.96
N ARG A 57 -18.80 0.19 -22.24
CA ARG A 57 -18.24 -0.75 -21.29
C ARG A 57 -17.66 0.01 -20.12
N HIS A 58 -18.23 -0.15 -18.94
CA HIS A 58 -17.56 0.30 -17.74
C HIS A 58 -16.37 -0.62 -17.47
N PRO A 59 -15.14 -0.10 -17.41
CA PRO A 59 -14.00 -0.92 -17.01
C PRO A 59 -14.30 -1.50 -15.64
N ARG A 60 -14.26 -2.83 -15.53
CA ARG A 60 -14.38 -3.50 -14.22
C ARG A 60 -13.32 -2.90 -13.30
N PRO A 61 -13.69 -2.42 -12.12
CA PRO A 61 -12.71 -1.90 -11.19
C PRO A 61 -11.73 -3.03 -10.84
N SER A 62 -10.50 -2.98 -11.39
CA SER A 62 -9.45 -3.87 -10.93
C SER A 62 -9.17 -3.52 -9.47
N LYS A 63 -9.10 -4.53 -8.60
CA LYS A 63 -8.73 -4.31 -7.20
C LYS A 63 -7.36 -3.63 -7.18
N PRO A 64 -7.15 -2.58 -6.37
CA PRO A 64 -5.86 -1.91 -6.31
C PRO A 64 -4.80 -2.90 -5.81
N GLU A 65 -3.65 -2.87 -6.42
CA GLU A 65 -2.45 -3.52 -5.92
C GLU A 65 -1.76 -2.53 -4.99
N ILE A 66 -1.50 -2.92 -3.76
CA ILE A 66 -0.90 -2.05 -2.74
C ILE A 66 0.45 -2.64 -2.36
N MET A 67 1.49 -1.83 -2.42
CA MET A 67 2.78 -2.11 -1.84
C MET A 67 2.98 -1.18 -0.65
N VAL A 68 3.19 -1.72 0.54
CA VAL A 68 3.44 -0.96 1.75
C VAL A 68 4.91 -1.10 2.12
N VAL A 69 5.61 0.01 2.26
CA VAL A 69 7.01 0.05 2.69
C VAL A 69 7.06 0.77 4.03
N ALA A 70 7.41 0.06 5.09
CA ALA A 70 7.25 0.51 6.45
C ALA A 70 8.58 0.55 7.21
N ASP A 71 8.90 1.72 7.74
CA ASP A 71 9.98 1.90 8.69
C ASP A 71 9.58 1.32 10.06
N ILE A 72 10.33 0.34 10.53
CA ILE A 72 10.16 -0.26 11.85
C ILE A 72 11.34 0.02 12.78
N SER A 73 12.19 0.98 12.43
CA SER A 73 13.33 1.38 13.25
C SER A 73 12.89 1.84 14.65
N GLY A 74 13.65 1.44 15.64
CA GLY A 74 13.30 1.54 17.05
C GLY A 74 13.51 2.89 17.71
N SER A 75 13.64 4.01 16.98
CA SER A 75 13.82 5.34 17.59
C SER A 75 12.68 5.68 18.57
N VAL A 76 11.49 5.09 18.35
CA VAL A 76 10.41 5.04 19.34
C VAL A 76 9.69 3.69 19.23
N ALA A 77 9.90 2.78 20.18
CA ALA A 77 9.28 1.44 20.18
C ALA A 77 7.75 1.47 20.06
N ALA A 78 7.09 2.52 20.53
CA ALA A 78 5.66 2.74 20.35
C ALA A 78 5.29 2.99 18.89
N PHE A 79 6.15 3.67 18.13
CA PHE A 79 5.92 3.98 16.71
C PHE A 79 6.09 2.71 15.84
N ALA A 80 7.17 1.97 16.02
CA ALA A 80 7.38 0.70 15.31
C ALA A 80 6.19 -0.25 15.53
N ARG A 81 5.70 -0.36 16.77
CA ARG A 81 4.51 -1.14 17.09
C ARG A 81 3.26 -0.61 16.36
N PHE A 82 3.04 0.70 16.35
CA PHE A 82 1.93 1.32 15.62
C PHE A 82 2.01 1.02 14.13
N THR A 83 3.21 1.15 13.54
CA THR A 83 3.46 0.88 12.11
C THR A 83 3.13 -0.57 11.75
N LEU A 84 3.59 -1.55 12.56
CA LEU A 84 3.27 -2.96 12.34
C LEU A 84 1.77 -3.26 12.48
N HIS A 85 1.08 -2.62 13.41
CA HIS A 85 -0.37 -2.74 13.53
C HIS A 85 -1.11 -2.16 12.32
N LEU A 86 -0.67 -1.00 11.83
CA LEU A 86 -1.24 -0.39 10.62
C LEU A 86 -0.99 -1.27 9.40
N LEU A 87 0.22 -1.82 9.27
CA LEU A 87 0.60 -2.72 8.19
C LEU A 87 -0.30 -3.97 8.17
N TYR A 88 -0.47 -4.62 9.34
CA TYR A 88 -1.38 -5.76 9.48
C TYR A 88 -2.83 -5.40 9.15
N ALA A 89 -3.32 -4.25 9.60
CA ALA A 89 -4.67 -3.80 9.30
C ALA A 89 -4.88 -3.53 7.80
N VAL A 90 -3.88 -2.96 7.11
CA VAL A 90 -3.92 -2.74 5.66
C VAL A 90 -3.89 -4.06 4.91
N SER A 91 -3.03 -5.01 5.30
CA SER A 91 -2.93 -6.33 4.65
C SER A 91 -4.25 -7.11 4.72
N ASN A 92 -4.96 -7.03 5.84
CA ASN A 92 -6.26 -7.67 6.01
C ASN A 92 -7.44 -6.96 5.32
N GLN A 93 -7.30 -5.67 5.01
CA GLN A 93 -8.38 -4.87 4.39
C GLN A 93 -8.42 -5.01 2.87
N PHE A 94 -7.31 -5.33 2.23
CA PHE A 94 -7.18 -5.36 0.77
C PHE A 94 -6.71 -6.74 0.30
N SER A 95 -7.20 -7.19 -0.84
CA SER A 95 -6.94 -8.55 -1.34
C SER A 95 -5.63 -8.72 -2.12
N LYS A 96 -4.91 -7.63 -2.37
CA LYS A 96 -3.62 -7.63 -3.07
C LYS A 96 -2.71 -6.63 -2.40
N VAL A 97 -2.12 -7.02 -1.29
CA VAL A 97 -1.16 -6.22 -0.54
C VAL A 97 0.14 -6.96 -0.48
N ARG A 98 1.23 -6.27 -0.81
CA ARG A 98 2.59 -6.71 -0.48
C ARG A 98 3.15 -5.78 0.56
N SER A 99 3.76 -6.34 1.56
CA SER A 99 4.20 -5.64 2.75
C SER A 99 5.70 -5.81 2.92
N PHE A 100 6.39 -4.70 3.02
CA PHE A 100 7.83 -4.62 3.19
C PHE A 100 8.13 -3.83 4.46
N VAL A 101 9.09 -4.27 5.21
CA VAL A 101 9.60 -3.55 6.38
C VAL A 101 11.09 -3.29 6.23
N PHE A 102 11.56 -2.22 6.84
CA PHE A 102 12.99 -1.89 6.82
C PHE A 102 13.44 -1.20 8.10
N ILE A 103 14.73 -1.30 8.34
CA ILE A 103 15.53 -0.45 9.23
C ILE A 103 16.66 0.12 8.37
N ASP A 104 17.81 -0.53 8.28
CA ASP A 104 18.86 -0.27 7.29
C ASP A 104 18.89 -1.32 6.16
N GLY A 105 18.32 -2.53 6.39
CA GLY A 105 17.98 -3.52 5.38
C GLY A 105 16.47 -3.55 5.11
N LEU A 106 16.04 -4.14 3.99
CA LEU A 106 14.63 -4.27 3.61
C LEU A 106 14.26 -5.72 3.36
N ASP A 107 13.15 -6.15 3.98
CA ASP A 107 12.60 -7.49 3.79
C ASP A 107 11.10 -7.48 3.46
N GLU A 108 10.66 -8.48 2.70
CA GLU A 108 9.25 -8.68 2.39
C GLU A 108 8.59 -9.56 3.44
N VAL A 109 7.62 -9.02 4.16
CA VAL A 109 6.93 -9.68 5.27
C VAL A 109 5.49 -10.07 4.95
N THR A 110 5.09 -10.08 3.69
CA THR A 110 3.73 -10.42 3.24
C THR A 110 3.30 -11.76 3.82
N GLY A 111 4.12 -12.80 3.69
CA GLY A 111 3.82 -14.13 4.20
C GLY A 111 3.71 -14.22 5.73
N PHE A 112 4.45 -13.38 6.46
CA PHE A 112 4.35 -13.34 7.93
C PHE A 112 3.02 -12.76 8.41
N LEU A 113 2.49 -11.78 7.66
CA LEU A 113 1.22 -11.13 7.99
C LEU A 113 0.01 -11.96 7.57
N GLU A 114 0.07 -12.59 6.39
CA GLU A 114 -1.01 -13.42 5.87
C GLU A 114 -1.15 -14.74 6.63
N GLY A 115 -0.04 -15.31 7.10
CA GLY A 115 0.00 -16.59 7.83
C GLY A 115 -0.24 -16.48 9.32
N ALA A 116 -0.38 -15.27 9.90
CA ALA A 116 -0.54 -15.07 11.31
C ALA A 116 -2.01 -15.22 11.75
N GLU A 117 -2.25 -15.94 12.83
CA GLU A 117 -3.59 -16.09 13.41
C GLU A 117 -4.11 -14.78 14.00
N ASP A 118 -3.21 -14.00 14.58
CA ASP A 118 -3.53 -12.68 15.13
C ASP A 118 -2.38 -11.69 14.95
N ILE A 119 -2.63 -10.43 15.34
CA ILE A 119 -1.64 -9.37 15.23
C ILE A 119 -0.42 -9.57 16.15
N GLY A 120 -0.58 -10.24 17.30
CA GLY A 120 0.53 -10.52 18.21
C GLY A 120 1.53 -11.47 17.57
N GLU A 121 1.04 -12.52 16.93
CA GLU A 121 1.85 -13.44 16.16
C GLU A 121 2.52 -12.75 14.97
N ALA A 122 1.77 -11.95 14.20
CA ALA A 122 2.32 -11.20 13.08
C ALA A 122 3.49 -10.30 13.50
N VAL A 123 3.31 -9.53 14.57
CA VAL A 123 4.36 -8.65 15.12
C VAL A 123 5.54 -9.48 15.64
N HIS A 124 5.28 -10.60 16.31
CA HIS A 124 6.35 -11.47 16.79
C HIS A 124 7.19 -12.02 15.63
N ARG A 125 6.55 -12.54 14.58
CA ARG A 125 7.24 -13.08 13.41
C ARG A 125 8.06 -12.01 12.69
N VAL A 126 7.49 -10.83 12.45
CA VAL A 126 8.24 -9.73 11.83
C VAL A 126 9.48 -9.36 12.65
N ASN A 127 9.36 -9.27 13.99
CA ASN A 127 10.48 -8.89 14.84
C ASN A 127 11.55 -9.97 14.98
N THR A 128 11.23 -11.23 14.76
CA THR A 128 12.15 -12.36 14.97
C THR A 128 12.69 -12.96 13.68
N GLU A 129 11.93 -12.86 12.58
CA GLU A 129 12.25 -13.56 11.33
C GLU A 129 12.62 -12.60 10.18
N ALA A 130 12.21 -11.31 10.24
CA ALA A 130 12.51 -10.36 9.18
C ALA A 130 13.98 -9.93 9.19
N ASP A 131 14.63 -9.98 8.02
CA ASP A 131 16.04 -9.59 7.83
C ASP A 131 16.11 -8.10 7.46
N VAL A 132 16.03 -7.24 8.48
CA VAL A 132 15.94 -5.78 8.33
C VAL A 132 17.12 -5.00 8.90
N VAL A 133 18.04 -5.67 9.60
CA VAL A 133 19.26 -5.06 10.16
C VAL A 133 20.46 -5.56 9.39
N TRP A 134 21.15 -4.64 8.72
CA TRP A 134 22.32 -5.00 7.91
C TRP A 134 23.62 -4.49 8.52
N VAL A 135 23.68 -3.25 8.96
CA VAL A 135 24.95 -2.63 9.44
C VAL A 135 24.85 -2.22 10.90
N ASP A 136 24.05 -1.23 11.23
CA ASP A 136 24.03 -0.61 12.55
C ASP A 136 22.63 -0.45 13.18
N GLY A 137 21.59 -0.82 12.45
CA GLY A 137 20.22 -0.76 12.92
C GLY A 137 19.63 0.65 12.99
N HIS A 138 20.26 1.64 12.36
CA HIS A 138 19.71 2.98 12.20
C HIS A 138 18.99 3.10 10.86
N SER A 139 17.86 3.80 10.81
CA SER A 139 17.09 3.96 9.57
C SER A 139 17.94 4.49 8.43
N ASP A 140 18.02 3.73 7.34
CA ASP A 140 18.59 4.15 6.07
C ASP A 140 17.55 4.03 4.96
N TYR A 141 16.81 5.12 4.76
CA TYR A 141 15.80 5.21 3.69
C TYR A 141 16.42 5.09 2.30
N GLY A 142 17.62 5.63 2.10
CA GLY A 142 18.28 5.58 0.81
C GLY A 142 18.63 4.15 0.40
N HIS A 143 19.20 3.39 1.31
CA HIS A 143 19.52 1.98 1.09
C HIS A 143 18.23 1.14 0.92
N ALA A 144 17.28 1.28 1.85
CA ALA A 144 16.02 0.54 1.79
C ALA A 144 15.25 0.77 0.49
N PHE A 145 15.14 2.02 0.02
CA PHE A 145 14.52 2.32 -1.27
C PHE A 145 15.35 1.82 -2.45
N GLY A 146 16.68 1.80 -2.34
CA GLY A 146 17.58 1.19 -3.33
C GLY A 146 17.27 -0.29 -3.52
N VAL A 147 17.26 -1.05 -2.43
CA VAL A 147 16.91 -2.48 -2.41
C VAL A 147 15.50 -2.73 -2.91
N PHE A 148 14.54 -1.89 -2.46
CA PHE A 148 13.14 -1.99 -2.91
C PHE A 148 13.03 -1.80 -4.43
N TRP A 149 13.70 -0.80 -4.97
CA TRP A 149 13.67 -0.50 -6.40
C TRP A 149 14.34 -1.59 -7.23
N GLU A 150 15.50 -2.06 -6.81
CA GLU A 150 16.25 -3.12 -7.49
C GLU A 150 15.44 -4.42 -7.57
N ARG A 151 14.86 -4.84 -6.45
CA ARG A 151 14.13 -6.12 -6.36
C ARG A 151 12.71 -6.04 -6.93
N TYR A 152 11.98 -4.95 -6.68
CA TYR A 152 10.54 -4.86 -6.92
C TYR A 152 10.12 -3.72 -7.85
N GLY A 153 11.02 -2.84 -8.26
CA GLY A 153 10.71 -1.70 -9.12
C GLY A 153 10.12 -2.08 -10.49
N ARG A 154 10.39 -3.29 -10.98
CA ARG A 154 9.81 -3.81 -12.22
C ARG A 154 8.33 -4.19 -12.07
N GLU A 155 7.90 -4.50 -10.88
CA GLU A 155 6.53 -4.90 -10.57
C GLU A 155 5.61 -3.70 -10.30
N ILE A 156 6.19 -2.53 -10.06
CA ILE A 156 5.44 -1.29 -9.90
C ILE A 156 4.88 -0.86 -11.25
N GLY A 157 3.58 -0.64 -11.30
CA GLY A 157 2.90 -0.26 -12.52
C GLY A 157 1.69 0.67 -12.29
N PRO A 158 0.96 1.03 -13.37
CA PRO A 158 -0.16 1.99 -13.31
C PRO A 158 -1.36 1.51 -12.49
N ARG A 159 -1.34 0.30 -11.95
CA ARG A 159 -2.34 -0.24 -11.01
C ARG A 159 -1.83 -0.27 -9.56
N THR A 160 -0.53 -0.13 -9.36
CA THR A 160 0.12 -0.23 -8.07
C THR A 160 -0.02 1.09 -7.30
N THR A 161 -0.46 1.02 -6.07
CA THR A 161 -0.38 2.13 -5.10
C THR A 161 0.72 1.81 -4.12
N VAL A 162 1.67 2.72 -3.95
CA VAL A 162 2.74 2.58 -2.95
C VAL A 162 2.37 3.41 -1.73
N LEU A 163 2.43 2.81 -0.56
CA LEU A 163 2.20 3.43 0.74
C LEU A 163 3.48 3.35 1.56
N ILE A 164 4.05 4.49 1.89
CA ILE A 164 5.24 4.59 2.72
C ILE A 164 4.80 4.99 4.14
N LEU A 165 5.27 4.26 5.13
CA LEU A 165 5.02 4.51 6.55
C LEU A 165 6.35 4.82 7.23
N GLY A 166 6.56 6.04 7.71
CA GLY A 166 7.81 6.40 8.36
C GLY A 166 7.99 7.92 8.54
N ASP A 167 8.91 8.30 9.40
CA ASP A 167 9.18 9.68 9.79
C ASP A 167 10.09 10.46 8.82
N ALA A 168 10.65 9.78 7.83
CA ALA A 168 11.58 10.33 6.84
C ALA A 168 12.95 10.74 7.40
N ARG A 169 13.35 10.25 8.56
CA ARG A 169 14.69 10.54 9.13
C ARG A 169 15.73 9.60 8.54
N ASN A 170 16.64 10.17 7.76
CA ASN A 170 17.64 9.38 7.02
C ASN A 170 19.02 9.29 7.70
N ASN A 171 19.15 9.69 8.95
CA ASN A 171 20.35 9.53 9.79
C ASN A 171 21.69 9.80 9.06
N TYR A 172 21.77 10.89 8.31
CA TYR A 172 22.96 11.33 7.53
C TYR A 172 23.32 10.49 6.29
N HIS A 173 22.55 9.47 5.93
CA HIS A 173 22.76 8.70 4.71
C HIS A 173 22.26 9.42 3.45
N ALA A 174 22.73 9.01 2.27
CA ALA A 174 22.27 9.57 1.00
C ALA A 174 20.79 9.22 0.75
N SER A 175 19.96 10.24 0.51
CA SER A 175 18.50 10.02 0.42
C SER A 175 18.02 9.24 -0.80
N GLN A 176 18.84 9.16 -1.86
CA GLN A 176 18.48 8.55 -3.14
C GLN A 176 17.06 8.94 -3.63
N SER A 177 16.69 10.20 -3.46
CA SER A 177 15.35 10.72 -3.74
C SER A 177 14.88 10.52 -5.20
N TRP A 178 15.79 10.25 -6.11
CA TRP A 178 15.49 9.90 -7.49
C TRP A 178 14.65 8.62 -7.58
N ILE A 179 14.84 7.66 -6.68
CA ILE A 179 14.07 6.42 -6.64
C ILE A 179 12.60 6.72 -6.37
N LEU A 180 12.31 7.63 -5.43
CA LEU A 180 10.94 8.04 -5.13
C LEU A 180 10.27 8.68 -6.35
N LYS A 181 11.01 9.46 -7.14
CA LYS A 181 10.49 10.03 -8.40
C LYS A 181 10.17 8.94 -9.42
N GLU A 182 11.03 7.93 -9.55
CA GLU A 182 10.78 6.80 -10.44
C GLU A 182 9.57 5.97 -9.98
N VAL A 183 9.44 5.72 -8.68
CA VAL A 183 8.27 5.05 -8.09
C VAL A 183 7.00 5.87 -8.36
N GLU A 184 7.04 7.19 -8.16
CA GLU A 184 5.90 8.09 -8.40
C GLU A 184 5.50 8.11 -9.88
N HIS A 185 6.49 8.07 -10.78
CA HIS A 185 6.24 8.05 -12.23
C HIS A 185 5.57 6.75 -12.70
N LYS A 186 5.98 5.60 -12.16
CA LYS A 186 5.43 4.29 -12.53
C LYS A 186 4.14 3.94 -11.81
N ALA A 187 4.07 4.26 -10.52
CA ALA A 187 2.95 3.90 -9.68
C ALA A 187 1.70 4.70 -10.04
N ARG A 188 0.55 4.11 -9.80
CA ARG A 188 -0.71 4.83 -9.86
C ARG A 188 -0.76 6.01 -8.89
N LYS A 189 -0.22 5.81 -7.67
CA LYS A 189 -0.11 6.79 -6.60
C LYS A 189 0.91 6.37 -5.57
N VAL A 190 1.54 7.37 -4.98
CA VAL A 190 2.38 7.22 -3.80
C VAL A 190 1.76 8.04 -2.67
N PHE A 191 1.68 7.45 -1.49
CA PHE A 191 1.28 8.12 -0.26
C PHE A 191 2.39 7.92 0.77
N TRP A 192 2.71 9.00 1.48
CA TRP A 192 3.61 8.94 2.62
C TRP A 192 2.83 9.33 3.87
N LEU A 193 2.78 8.43 4.85
CA LEU A 193 2.23 8.69 6.16
C LEU A 193 3.38 8.92 7.14
N ASN A 194 3.61 10.17 7.44
CA ASN A 194 4.55 10.57 8.48
C ASN A 194 3.77 10.73 9.79
N PRO A 195 4.16 10.05 10.87
CA PRO A 195 3.50 10.12 12.18
C PRO A 195 3.85 11.37 12.97
N GLU A 196 4.92 12.07 12.58
CA GLU A 196 5.33 13.27 13.31
C GLU A 196 4.36 14.44 13.07
N PRO A 197 3.98 15.17 14.10
CA PRO A 197 3.21 16.39 13.93
C PRO A 197 4.06 17.42 13.16
N ARG A 198 3.41 18.15 12.26
CA ARG A 198 4.01 19.28 11.54
C ARG A 198 4.25 20.45 12.50
#